data_bb7cbfd98b6da4b9a4e07db85720f822
#
_entry.id   bb7cbfd98b6da4b9a4e07db85720f822
#
_cell.length_a   1.000
_cell.length_b   1.000
_cell.length_c   1.000
_cell.angle_alpha   90.00
_cell.angle_beta   90.00
_cell.angle_gamma   90.00
#
_symmetry.space_group_name_H-M   'P 1'
#
loop_
_entity.id
_entity.type
_entity.pdbx_description
1 polymer ?
#
loop_
_entity_poly.entity_id
_entity_poly.type
_entity_poly.pdbx_seq_one_letter_code
_entity_poly.pdbx_strand_id
1 'polypeptide(L)'
;MKIIRKEIVIAAPVAKVWEHITDSKKIAGWLMPNDFQASVDREFFMDCKDTGRTFCKVKEIVPEQKLVYSFQSKVTQVETLVTITLAREGKNTRLTLVHTGWDALPPDQQGVADNFDSGWGGLLTELQKQAQQ
;
A
#
# COMPACT_ATOMS: atom_id res chain seq x y z
N MET A 1 20.46 -2.82 3.69
CA MET A 1 19.28 -2.01 3.34
C MET A 1 18.08 -2.92 3.10
N LYS A 2 16.98 -2.67 3.81
CA LYS A 2 15.77 -3.47 3.64
C LYS A 2 14.81 -2.77 2.66
N ILE A 3 14.40 -3.48 1.63
CA ILE A 3 13.38 -3.02 0.70
C ILE A 3 12.35 -4.15 0.58
N ILE A 4 11.08 -3.82 0.86
CA ILE A 4 10.00 -4.76 0.64
C ILE A 4 9.53 -4.57 -0.80
N ARG A 5 9.54 -5.64 -1.58
CA ARG A 5 9.05 -5.61 -2.95
C ARG A 5 8.15 -6.81 -3.19
N LYS A 6 6.92 -6.54 -3.57
CA LYS A 6 5.93 -7.57 -3.89
C LYS A 6 5.36 -7.30 -5.28
N GLU A 7 5.09 -8.36 -6.01
CA GLU A 7 4.52 -8.25 -7.34
C GLU A 7 3.46 -9.32 -7.53
N ILE A 8 2.30 -8.94 -8.05
CA ILE A 8 1.22 -9.86 -8.33
C ILE A 8 0.58 -9.50 -9.66
N VAL A 9 -0.04 -10.50 -10.31
CA VAL A 9 -0.86 -10.28 -11.50
C VAL A 9 -2.31 -10.44 -11.08
N ILE A 10 -3.12 -9.43 -11.40
CA ILE A 10 -4.55 -9.41 -11.06
C ILE A 10 -5.33 -9.57 -12.35
N ALA A 11 -6.25 -10.54 -12.40
CA ALA A 11 -7.08 -10.79 -13.57
C ALA A 11 -8.23 -9.78 -13.63
N ALA A 12 -7.89 -8.52 -13.81
CA ALA A 12 -8.84 -7.41 -13.91
C ALA A 12 -8.18 -6.26 -14.67
N PRO A 13 -8.98 -5.40 -15.33
CA PRO A 13 -8.45 -4.24 -16.05
C PRO A 13 -7.79 -3.24 -15.10
N VAL A 14 -6.82 -2.49 -15.61
CA VAL A 14 -6.08 -1.53 -14.80
C VAL A 14 -6.98 -0.49 -14.13
N ALA A 15 -8.06 -0.07 -14.80
CA ALA A 15 -9.00 0.89 -14.22
C ALA A 15 -9.67 0.33 -12.96
N LYS A 16 -10.01 -0.95 -12.97
CA LYS A 16 -10.64 -1.59 -11.82
C LYS A 16 -9.66 -1.76 -10.66
N VAL A 17 -8.42 -2.14 -10.96
CA VAL A 17 -7.38 -2.26 -9.93
C VAL A 17 -7.09 -0.89 -9.34
N TRP A 18 -6.98 0.14 -10.17
CA TRP A 18 -6.76 1.51 -9.72
C TRP A 18 -7.85 1.97 -8.75
N GLU A 19 -9.10 1.65 -9.07
CA GLU A 19 -10.23 1.98 -8.19
C GLU A 19 -10.08 1.34 -6.82
N HIS A 20 -9.60 0.09 -6.77
CA HIS A 20 -9.42 -0.62 -5.50
C HIS A 20 -8.29 -0.07 -4.63
N ILE A 21 -7.38 0.71 -5.20
CA ILE A 21 -6.29 1.31 -4.43
C ILE A 21 -6.47 2.82 -4.21
N THR A 22 -7.54 3.41 -4.75
CA THR A 22 -7.78 4.86 -4.62
C THR A 22 -9.18 5.21 -4.10
N ASP A 23 -10.04 4.25 -3.92
CA ASP A 23 -11.37 4.46 -3.32
C ASP A 23 -11.32 4.02 -1.87
N SER A 24 -11.63 4.93 -0.95
CA SER A 24 -11.53 4.67 0.49
C SER A 24 -12.31 3.43 0.93
N LYS A 25 -13.52 3.24 0.41
CA LYS A 25 -14.35 2.09 0.77
C LYS A 25 -13.75 0.78 0.28
N LYS A 26 -13.18 0.78 -0.92
CA LYS A 26 -12.55 -0.41 -1.48
C LYS A 26 -11.23 -0.71 -0.79
N ILE A 27 -10.46 0.31 -0.45
CA ILE A 27 -9.24 0.13 0.34
C ILE A 27 -9.57 -0.52 1.69
N ALA A 28 -10.64 -0.09 2.34
CA ALA A 28 -11.06 -0.68 3.61
C ALA A 28 -11.37 -2.18 3.49
N GLY A 29 -11.77 -2.62 2.31
CA GLY A 29 -12.13 -4.03 2.08
C GLY A 29 -10.93 -4.97 2.07
N TRP A 30 -9.74 -4.50 1.64
CA TRP A 30 -8.57 -5.37 1.58
C TRP A 30 -7.42 -4.91 2.47
N LEU A 31 -7.44 -3.68 2.91
CA LEU A 31 -6.35 -3.11 3.73
C LEU A 31 -6.87 -2.76 5.12
N MET A 32 -7.33 -1.54 5.34
CA MET A 32 -7.80 -1.07 6.65
C MET A 32 -8.79 0.06 6.48
N PRO A 33 -9.67 0.28 7.47
CA PRO A 33 -10.51 1.47 7.47
C PRO A 33 -9.64 2.73 7.37
N ASN A 34 -10.06 3.69 6.57
CA ASN A 34 -9.26 4.86 6.24
C ASN A 34 -10.12 6.02 5.77
N ASP A 35 -9.52 7.20 5.67
CA ASP A 35 -10.15 8.37 5.07
C ASP A 35 -9.41 8.85 3.82
N PHE A 36 -8.83 7.92 3.07
CA PHE A 36 -8.06 8.21 1.86
C PHE A 36 -8.83 9.07 0.86
N GLN A 37 -8.16 10.05 0.28
CA GLN A 37 -8.63 10.80 -0.87
C GLN A 37 -7.50 10.92 -1.87
N ALA A 38 -7.81 10.71 -3.14
CA ALA A 38 -6.82 10.69 -4.23
C ALA A 38 -6.44 12.11 -4.63
N SER A 39 -5.68 12.77 -3.78
CA SER A 39 -5.23 14.14 -4.00
C SER A 39 -3.80 14.29 -3.45
N VAL A 40 -2.89 14.82 -4.26
CA VAL A 40 -1.49 15.01 -3.84
C VAL A 40 -1.43 15.95 -2.63
N ASP A 41 -0.54 15.63 -1.71
CA ASP A 41 -0.34 16.30 -0.42
C ASP A 41 -1.48 16.15 0.57
N ARG A 42 -2.51 15.36 0.25
CA ARG A 42 -3.58 15.06 1.17
C ARG A 42 -3.09 14.12 2.27
N GLU A 43 -3.29 14.52 3.52
CA GLU A 43 -3.01 13.65 4.66
C GLU A 43 -4.22 12.74 4.88
N PHE A 44 -3.96 11.50 5.25
CA PHE A 44 -5.01 10.54 5.56
C PHE A 44 -4.52 9.58 6.64
N PHE A 45 -5.44 8.80 7.22
CA PHE A 45 -5.10 7.82 8.23
C PHE A 45 -5.63 6.45 7.84
N MET A 46 -5.04 5.42 8.45
CA MET A 46 -5.55 4.06 8.42
C MET A 46 -5.71 3.59 9.85
N ASP A 47 -6.85 2.97 10.17
CA ASP A 47 -7.09 2.42 11.50
C ASP A 47 -6.58 0.99 11.57
N CYS A 48 -5.44 0.81 12.22
CA CYS A 48 -4.85 -0.50 12.45
C CYS A 48 -5.34 -1.04 13.78
N LYS A 49 -6.05 -2.16 13.75
CA LYS A 49 -6.76 -2.70 14.89
C LYS A 49 -5.91 -2.84 16.16
N ASP A 50 -4.68 -3.36 16.01
CA ASP A 50 -3.83 -3.66 17.16
C ASP A 50 -2.82 -2.55 17.48
N THR A 51 -2.49 -1.71 16.51
CA THR A 51 -1.43 -0.70 16.66
C THR A 51 -1.93 0.74 16.62
N GLY A 52 -3.26 0.94 16.51
CA GLY A 52 -3.85 2.27 16.43
C GLY A 52 -3.79 2.85 15.03
N ARG A 53 -3.80 4.19 14.94
CA ARG A 53 -3.82 4.85 13.64
C ARG A 53 -2.43 4.96 13.04
N THR A 54 -2.35 4.71 11.75
CA THR A 54 -1.18 4.98 10.93
C THR A 54 -1.45 6.26 10.14
N PHE A 55 -0.52 7.20 10.18
CA PHE A 55 -0.67 8.49 9.49
C PHE A 55 0.08 8.44 8.17
N CYS A 56 -0.59 8.89 7.12
CA CYS A 56 -0.10 8.80 5.76
C CYS A 56 -0.28 10.15 5.04
N LYS A 57 0.46 10.34 3.96
CA LYS A 57 0.31 11.51 3.10
C LYS A 57 0.53 11.08 1.67
N VAL A 58 -0.38 11.48 0.78
CA VAL A 58 -0.24 11.19 -0.65
C VAL A 58 0.89 12.06 -1.21
N LYS A 59 1.90 11.41 -1.81
CA LYS A 59 3.07 12.09 -2.36
C LYS A 59 3.00 12.25 -3.87
N GLU A 60 2.47 11.26 -4.56
CA GLU A 60 2.42 11.27 -6.03
C GLU A 60 1.25 10.44 -6.53
N ILE A 61 0.56 10.93 -7.56
CA ILE A 61 -0.50 10.19 -8.25
C ILE A 61 -0.30 10.34 -9.73
N VAL A 62 -0.18 9.21 -10.43
CA VAL A 62 -0.25 9.15 -11.89
C VAL A 62 -1.42 8.20 -12.19
N PRO A 63 -2.58 8.71 -12.63
CA PRO A 63 -3.79 7.90 -12.76
C PRO A 63 -3.54 6.60 -13.52
N GLU A 64 -4.01 5.50 -12.95
CA GLU A 64 -3.90 4.15 -13.49
C GLU A 64 -2.46 3.64 -13.68
N GLN A 65 -1.46 4.35 -13.15
CA GLN A 65 -0.06 3.97 -13.30
C GLN A 65 0.70 3.91 -11.98
N LYS A 66 0.53 4.90 -11.10
CA LYS A 66 1.38 5.01 -9.92
C LYS A 66 0.70 5.75 -8.77
N LEU A 67 0.85 5.21 -7.58
CA LEU A 67 0.43 5.85 -6.33
C LEU A 67 1.58 5.77 -5.33
N VAL A 68 1.96 6.91 -4.76
CA VAL A 68 3.01 6.97 -3.74
C VAL A 68 2.43 7.67 -2.51
N TYR A 69 2.59 7.06 -1.34
CA TYR A 69 2.19 7.71 -0.08
C TYR A 69 3.18 7.37 1.03
N SER A 70 3.29 8.27 2.00
CA SER A 70 4.08 8.03 3.20
C SER A 70 3.27 7.23 4.20
N PHE A 71 3.98 6.55 5.10
CA PHE A 71 3.38 5.64 6.05
C PHE A 71 4.16 5.73 7.36
N GLN A 72 3.50 6.16 8.44
CA GLN A 72 4.15 6.28 9.75
C GLN A 72 3.19 5.80 10.83
N SER A 73 3.59 4.78 11.58
CA SER A 73 2.78 4.22 12.65
C SER A 73 3.55 4.29 13.96
N LYS A 74 2.89 3.94 15.07
CA LYS A 74 3.56 3.80 16.35
C LYS A 74 4.61 2.70 16.32
N VAL A 75 4.40 1.69 15.48
CA VAL A 75 5.32 0.57 15.33
C VAL A 75 6.56 1.00 14.57
N THR A 76 6.39 1.73 13.47
CA THR A 76 7.54 2.17 12.66
C THR A 76 8.25 3.36 13.28
N GLN A 77 7.52 4.29 13.88
CA GLN A 77 8.03 5.52 14.50
C GLN A 77 8.83 6.41 13.55
N VAL A 78 9.01 5.99 12.31
CA VAL A 78 9.69 6.74 11.26
C VAL A 78 8.81 6.75 10.03
N GLU A 79 8.98 7.78 9.19
CA GLU A 79 8.25 7.85 7.94
C GLU A 79 8.86 6.86 6.94
N THR A 80 8.02 5.97 6.44
CA THR A 80 8.38 5.06 5.36
C THR A 80 7.58 5.44 4.13
N LEU A 81 7.91 4.86 2.97
CA LEU A 81 7.30 5.22 1.71
C LEU A 81 6.78 3.98 0.99
N VAL A 82 5.51 4.03 0.59
CA VAL A 82 4.87 2.96 -0.18
C VAL A 82 4.66 3.45 -1.60
N THR A 83 5.16 2.70 -2.57
CA THR A 83 4.98 2.97 -3.99
C THR A 83 4.26 1.80 -4.64
N ILE A 84 3.11 2.07 -5.26
CA ILE A 84 2.35 1.07 -5.99
C ILE A 84 2.34 1.48 -7.45
N THR A 85 2.80 0.58 -8.33
CA THR A 85 2.78 0.80 -9.78
C THR A 85 1.93 -0.26 -10.45
N LEU A 86 1.21 0.14 -11.50
CA LEU A 86 0.36 -0.74 -12.29
C LEU A 86 0.84 -0.76 -13.73
N ALA A 87 0.87 -1.95 -14.33
CA ALA A 87 1.22 -2.11 -15.75
C ALA A 87 0.20 -3.06 -16.38
N ARG A 88 -0.24 -2.72 -17.58
CA ARG A 88 -1.17 -3.57 -18.33
C ARG A 88 -0.44 -4.80 -18.85
N GLU A 89 -1.07 -5.97 -18.68
CA GLU A 89 -0.61 -7.22 -19.29
C GLU A 89 -1.79 -7.87 -19.98
N GLY A 90 -2.06 -7.50 -21.23
CA GLY A 90 -3.24 -7.94 -21.94
C GLY A 90 -4.50 -7.43 -21.24
N LYS A 91 -5.34 -8.36 -20.77
CA LYS A 91 -6.56 -8.03 -20.02
C LYS A 91 -6.31 -7.93 -18.52
N ASN A 92 -5.10 -8.28 -18.08
CA ASN A 92 -4.73 -8.32 -16.67
C ASN A 92 -3.92 -7.08 -16.29
N THR A 93 -3.63 -6.96 -15.00
CA THR A 93 -2.81 -5.88 -14.46
C THR A 93 -1.71 -6.48 -13.61
N ARG A 94 -0.47 -6.07 -13.87
CA ARG A 94 0.65 -6.36 -12.98
C ARG A 94 0.76 -5.23 -11.97
N LEU A 95 0.67 -5.58 -10.69
CA LEU A 95 0.83 -4.62 -9.60
C LEU A 95 2.15 -4.89 -8.91
N THR A 96 2.96 -3.84 -8.74
CA THR A 96 4.21 -3.91 -8.00
C THR A 96 4.11 -2.96 -6.81
N LEU A 97 4.39 -3.46 -5.61
CA LEU A 97 4.43 -2.67 -4.39
C LEU A 97 5.85 -2.64 -3.87
N VAL A 98 6.35 -1.44 -3.57
CA VAL A 98 7.68 -1.25 -2.98
C VAL A 98 7.51 -0.41 -1.72
N HIS A 99 8.01 -0.90 -0.60
CA HIS A 99 7.94 -0.19 0.68
C HIS A 99 9.37 0.03 1.17
N THR A 100 9.78 1.28 1.26
CA THR A 100 11.15 1.70 1.59
C THR A 100 11.18 2.62 2.80
N GLY A 101 12.40 2.98 3.26
CA GLY A 101 12.57 3.87 4.41
C GLY A 101 12.90 3.14 5.69
N TRP A 102 13.08 1.82 5.63
CA TRP A 102 13.33 0.99 6.81
C TRP A 102 14.69 1.23 7.45
N ASP A 103 15.64 1.81 6.70
CA ASP A 103 16.97 2.10 7.21
C ASP A 103 16.97 3.09 8.37
N ALA A 104 15.91 3.89 8.47
CA ALA A 104 15.77 4.86 9.57
C ALA A 104 15.36 4.20 10.90
N LEU A 105 14.94 2.93 10.87
CA LEU A 105 14.61 2.21 12.11
C LEU A 105 15.88 1.86 12.89
N PRO A 106 15.84 1.94 14.24
CA PRO A 106 16.93 1.45 15.05
C PRO A 106 17.24 -0.03 14.78
N PRO A 107 18.49 -0.48 14.95
CA PRO A 107 18.84 -1.88 14.66
C PRO A 107 17.99 -2.91 15.40
N ASP A 108 17.55 -2.61 16.62
CA ASP A 108 16.73 -3.52 17.41
C ASP A 108 15.27 -3.56 16.95
N GLN A 109 14.88 -2.68 15.99
CA GLN A 109 13.53 -2.63 15.45
C GLN A 109 13.46 -3.07 13.99
N GLN A 110 14.54 -3.58 13.43
CA GLN A 110 14.54 -4.03 12.03
C GLN A 110 13.56 -5.18 11.77
N GLY A 111 13.22 -5.97 12.78
CA GLY A 111 12.21 -7.03 12.67
C GLY A 111 10.82 -6.52 12.28
N VAL A 112 10.54 -5.24 12.51
CA VAL A 112 9.27 -4.63 12.11
C VAL A 112 9.10 -4.70 10.58
N ALA A 113 10.20 -4.48 9.83
CA ALA A 113 10.15 -4.56 8.37
C ALA A 113 9.76 -5.97 7.90
N ASP A 114 10.27 -7.01 8.56
CA ASP A 114 9.93 -8.39 8.21
C ASP A 114 8.46 -8.70 8.45
N ASN A 115 7.87 -8.13 9.50
CA ASN A 115 6.44 -8.29 9.77
C ASN A 115 5.60 -7.62 8.68
N PHE A 116 6.00 -6.44 8.21
CA PHE A 116 5.33 -5.77 7.10
C PHE A 116 5.48 -6.55 5.80
N ASP A 117 6.63 -7.16 5.57
CA ASP A 117 6.87 -7.99 4.38
C ASP A 117 5.83 -9.11 4.33
N SER A 118 5.68 -9.87 5.42
CA SER A 118 4.69 -10.94 5.51
C SER A 118 3.26 -10.40 5.40
N GLY A 119 2.96 -9.29 6.05
CA GLY A 119 1.64 -8.67 6.03
C GLY A 119 1.21 -8.24 4.63
N TRP A 120 2.11 -7.63 3.87
CA TRP A 120 1.79 -7.20 2.50
C TRP A 120 1.40 -8.37 1.61
N GLY A 121 2.04 -9.53 1.76
CA GLY A 121 1.69 -10.72 0.98
C GLY A 121 0.23 -11.11 1.13
N GLY A 122 -0.26 -11.17 2.37
CA GLY A 122 -1.65 -11.50 2.65
C GLY A 122 -2.62 -10.44 2.17
N LEU A 123 -2.28 -9.16 2.37
CA LEU A 123 -3.12 -8.05 1.95
C LEU A 123 -3.27 -8.00 0.43
N LEU A 124 -2.19 -8.21 -0.32
CA LEU A 124 -2.24 -8.20 -1.77
C LEU A 124 -3.05 -9.37 -2.32
N THR A 125 -3.01 -10.53 -1.66
CA THR A 125 -3.84 -11.66 -2.03
C THR A 125 -5.32 -11.32 -1.89
N GLU A 126 -5.69 -10.60 -0.83
CA GLU A 126 -7.07 -10.17 -0.63
C GLU A 126 -7.48 -9.13 -1.66
N LEU A 127 -6.59 -8.18 -1.98
CA LEU A 127 -6.83 -7.22 -3.05
C LEU A 127 -7.10 -7.93 -4.38
N GLN A 128 -6.29 -8.94 -4.70
CA GLN A 128 -6.46 -9.73 -5.91
C GLN A 128 -7.85 -10.36 -5.98
N LYS A 129 -8.29 -10.97 -4.89
CA LYS A 129 -9.63 -11.58 -4.84
C LYS A 129 -10.73 -10.56 -5.10
N GLN A 130 -10.66 -9.42 -4.44
CA GLN A 130 -11.71 -8.42 -4.54
C GLN A 130 -11.73 -7.75 -5.92
N ALA A 131 -10.58 -7.47 -6.50
CA ALA A 131 -10.50 -6.86 -7.82
C ALA A 131 -10.93 -7.82 -8.94
N GLN A 132 -10.86 -9.12 -8.71
CA GLN A 132 -11.25 -10.14 -9.69
C GLN A 132 -12.72 -10.53 -9.63
N GLN A 133 -13.45 -10.01 -8.67
CA GLN A 133 -14.88 -10.29 -8.52
C GLN A 133 -15.75 -9.50 -9.49
#